data_f93ff139a51cd93a7b13a008b8d5a7c2
#
_entry.id   f93ff139a51cd93a7b13a008b8d5a7c2
#
_cell.length_a   1.000
_cell.length_b   1.000
_cell.length_c   1.000
_cell.angle_alpha   90.00
_cell.angle_beta   90.00
_cell.angle_gamma   90.00
#
_symmetry.space_group_name_H-M   'P 1'
#
loop_
_entity.id
_entity.type
_entity.pdbx_description
1 polymer ?
#
loop_
_entity_poly.entity_id
_entity_poly.type
_entity_poly.pdbx_seq_one_letter_code
_entity_poly.pdbx_strand_id
1 'polypeptide(L)'
;MESTNKFDVSVILPIKSGKSNGFTEYFEKCIESLKIQKMGFSELIIVHTPETYLVDYIKGFDFGDLNVRMISWDKEPNYSAQINHGAREAKSEWISFFEIDDEYSSIWFKNVDMYSKAYPDTQVFLPIVVDTDAQGKFAGFTNEATFAANFTPEMGILTNETLHDYQNFQTSGMVIKKSAFLDFGLFKPSFKLTFGYELLLRLTHNSIRVMSIPRIGYKHTNLRDGS
;
A
#
# COMPACT_ATOMS: atom_id res chain seq x y z
N MET A 1 -5.12 -16.90 -26.59
CA MET A 1 -4.47 -16.53 -25.35
C MET A 1 -5.06 -15.19 -24.95
N GLU A 2 -6.02 -15.17 -24.04
CA GLU A 2 -6.50 -13.91 -23.46
C GLU A 2 -5.31 -13.29 -22.75
N SER A 3 -4.90 -12.10 -23.15
CA SER A 3 -3.93 -11.31 -22.40
C SER A 3 -4.57 -11.08 -21.05
N THR A 4 -4.12 -11.76 -20.03
CA THR A 4 -4.54 -11.46 -18.65
C THR A 4 -4.23 -10.00 -18.40
N ASN A 5 -5.29 -9.20 -18.32
CA ASN A 5 -5.18 -7.75 -18.12
C ASN A 5 -4.65 -7.52 -16.69
N LYS A 6 -3.31 -7.51 -16.55
CA LYS A 6 -2.60 -7.32 -15.28
C LYS A 6 -1.86 -6.00 -15.30
N PHE A 7 -1.97 -5.25 -14.20
CA PHE A 7 -1.10 -4.11 -13.94
C PHE A 7 0.25 -4.60 -13.38
N ASP A 8 1.36 -4.08 -13.89
CA ASP A 8 2.70 -4.53 -13.49
C ASP A 8 3.11 -3.96 -12.13
N VAL A 9 2.51 -4.50 -11.07
CA VAL A 9 2.76 -4.11 -9.70
C VAL A 9 3.06 -5.32 -8.81
N SER A 10 4.07 -5.20 -7.96
CA SER A 10 4.35 -6.09 -6.84
C SER A 10 3.73 -5.53 -5.57
N VAL A 11 2.79 -6.26 -4.97
CA VAL A 11 2.19 -5.92 -3.67
C VAL A 11 3.09 -6.47 -2.57
N ILE A 12 3.47 -5.63 -1.60
CA ILE A 12 4.36 -6.00 -0.50
C ILE A 12 3.56 -6.01 0.80
N LEU A 13 3.45 -7.17 1.42
CA LEU A 13 2.75 -7.42 2.68
C LEU A 13 3.74 -7.83 3.77
N PRO A 14 4.12 -6.93 4.68
CA PRO A 14 4.96 -7.27 5.83
C PRO A 14 4.11 -7.90 6.94
N ILE A 15 4.59 -9.02 7.49
CA ILE A 15 3.95 -9.69 8.63
C ILE A 15 4.96 -9.78 9.78
N LYS A 16 4.66 -9.12 10.89
CA LYS A 16 5.54 -9.06 12.05
C LYS A 16 5.39 -10.27 12.97
N SER A 17 4.18 -10.80 13.11
CA SER A 17 3.89 -11.97 13.95
C SER A 17 2.53 -12.56 13.58
N GLY A 18 2.41 -13.88 13.65
CA GLY A 18 1.14 -14.60 13.54
C GLY A 18 0.36 -14.73 14.86
N LYS A 19 0.88 -14.16 15.96
CA LYS A 19 0.31 -14.30 17.31
C LYS A 19 -0.64 -13.15 17.69
N SER A 20 -0.84 -12.18 16.81
CA SER A 20 -1.77 -11.08 17.05
C SER A 20 -3.20 -11.59 17.15
N ASN A 21 -4.00 -11.04 18.05
CA ASN A 21 -5.42 -11.35 18.14
C ASN A 21 -6.10 -11.03 16.80
N GLY A 22 -6.90 -11.97 16.28
CA GLY A 22 -7.59 -11.81 15.00
C GLY A 22 -6.70 -11.97 13.75
N PHE A 23 -5.44 -12.39 13.89
CA PHE A 23 -4.50 -12.54 12.75
C PHE A 23 -5.11 -13.30 11.57
N THR A 24 -5.70 -14.48 11.82
CA THR A 24 -6.27 -15.31 10.75
C THR A 24 -7.40 -14.61 10.02
N GLU A 25 -8.32 -13.98 10.76
CA GLU A 25 -9.44 -13.25 10.19
C GLU A 25 -8.99 -12.05 9.33
N TYR A 26 -8.03 -11.27 9.84
CA TYR A 26 -7.48 -10.13 9.09
C TYR A 26 -6.72 -10.61 7.85
N PHE A 27 -5.88 -11.64 7.98
CA PHE A 27 -5.16 -12.20 6.85
C PHE A 27 -6.10 -12.70 5.75
N GLU A 28 -7.17 -13.41 6.11
CA GLU A 28 -8.19 -13.89 5.17
C GLU A 28 -8.85 -12.73 4.41
N LYS A 29 -9.31 -11.69 5.11
CA LYS A 29 -9.91 -10.49 4.49
C LYS A 29 -8.93 -9.75 3.59
N CYS A 30 -7.71 -9.57 4.08
CA CYS A 30 -6.60 -8.97 3.34
C CYS A 30 -6.36 -9.69 2.00
N ILE A 31 -6.18 -11.02 2.02
CA ILE A 31 -5.95 -11.81 0.81
C ILE A 31 -7.19 -11.85 -0.10
N GLU A 32 -8.38 -11.95 0.46
CA GLU A 32 -9.60 -11.93 -0.33
C GLU A 32 -9.77 -10.62 -1.11
N SER A 33 -9.40 -9.48 -0.51
CA SER A 33 -9.42 -8.19 -1.20
C SER A 33 -8.48 -8.14 -2.42
N LEU A 34 -7.42 -8.94 -2.41
CA LEU A 34 -6.52 -9.11 -3.56
C LEU A 34 -7.08 -10.08 -4.62
N LYS A 35 -7.75 -11.16 -4.21
CA LYS A 35 -8.36 -12.13 -5.13
C LYS A 35 -9.46 -11.52 -5.99
N ILE A 36 -10.24 -10.58 -5.43
CA ILE A 36 -11.39 -9.97 -6.13
C ILE A 36 -11.03 -8.78 -7.02
N GLN A 37 -9.74 -8.47 -7.22
CA GLN A 37 -9.32 -7.35 -8.06
C GLN A 37 -9.84 -7.50 -9.50
N LYS A 38 -10.48 -6.42 -10.04
CA LYS A 38 -11.00 -6.37 -11.42
C LYS A 38 -9.89 -6.31 -12.48
N MET A 39 -8.70 -5.92 -12.08
CA MET A 39 -7.47 -6.01 -12.83
C MET A 39 -6.45 -6.74 -11.97
N GLY A 40 -5.88 -7.82 -12.47
CA GLY A 40 -4.85 -8.58 -11.75
C GLY A 40 -3.57 -7.77 -11.56
N PHE A 41 -2.68 -8.30 -10.74
CA PHE A 41 -1.36 -7.74 -10.46
C PHE A 41 -0.28 -8.83 -10.62
N SER A 42 0.99 -8.43 -10.66
CA SER A 42 2.08 -9.34 -11.05
C SER A 42 2.45 -10.34 -9.96
N GLU A 43 2.60 -9.88 -8.71
CA GLU A 43 3.00 -10.73 -7.57
C GLU A 43 2.57 -10.14 -6.22
N LEU A 44 2.36 -11.03 -5.26
CA LEU A 44 2.27 -10.72 -3.82
C LEU A 44 3.56 -11.18 -3.14
N ILE A 45 4.27 -10.26 -2.51
CA ILE A 45 5.47 -10.54 -1.73
C ILE A 45 5.12 -10.47 -0.25
N ILE A 46 5.11 -11.60 0.44
CA ILE A 46 4.92 -11.68 1.88
C ILE A 46 6.27 -11.69 2.56
N VAL A 47 6.61 -10.59 3.27
CA VAL A 47 7.84 -10.48 4.06
C VAL A 47 7.51 -10.79 5.52
N HIS A 48 7.90 -11.96 6.00
CA HIS A 48 7.44 -12.51 7.28
C HIS A 48 8.59 -12.85 8.22
N THR A 49 8.32 -12.80 9.53
CA THR A 49 9.23 -13.35 10.54
C THR A 49 9.29 -14.89 10.46
N PRO A 50 10.40 -15.53 10.89
CA PRO A 50 10.59 -16.98 10.76
C PRO A 50 9.84 -17.80 11.83
N GLU A 51 8.71 -17.30 12.36
CA GLU A 51 7.87 -18.05 13.30
C GLU A 51 7.26 -19.28 12.62
N THR A 52 7.52 -20.48 13.15
CA THR A 52 7.06 -21.75 12.55
C THR A 52 5.55 -21.75 12.31
N TYR A 53 4.76 -21.34 13.31
CA TYR A 53 3.30 -21.27 13.17
C TYR A 53 2.87 -20.35 12.00
N LEU A 54 3.49 -19.17 11.87
CA LEU A 54 3.19 -18.22 10.80
C LEU A 54 3.54 -18.81 9.43
N VAL A 55 4.73 -19.40 9.32
CA VAL A 55 5.21 -20.01 8.07
C VAL A 55 4.31 -21.16 7.63
N ASP A 56 3.91 -22.02 8.56
CA ASP A 56 3.06 -23.17 8.27
C ASP A 56 1.64 -22.71 7.88
N TYR A 57 1.09 -21.71 8.57
CA TYR A 57 -0.19 -21.12 8.24
C TYR A 57 -0.20 -20.53 6.82
N ILE A 58 0.80 -19.69 6.49
CA ILE A 58 0.87 -19.08 5.16
C ILE A 58 1.05 -20.16 4.07
N LYS A 59 1.89 -21.17 4.29
CA LYS A 59 2.09 -22.26 3.31
C LYS A 59 0.86 -23.12 3.09
N GLY A 60 0.03 -23.28 4.11
CA GLY A 60 -1.23 -24.04 4.04
C GLY A 60 -2.42 -23.22 3.52
N PHE A 61 -2.25 -21.90 3.33
CA PHE A 61 -3.33 -21.01 2.93
C PHE A 61 -3.64 -21.12 1.42
N ASP A 62 -4.92 -21.09 1.06
CA ASP A 62 -5.34 -21.07 -0.35
C ASP A 62 -5.33 -19.64 -0.91
N PHE A 63 -4.33 -19.35 -1.70
CA PHE A 63 -4.19 -18.07 -2.40
C PHE A 63 -4.92 -18.02 -3.76
N GLY A 64 -5.58 -19.11 -4.19
CA GLY A 64 -6.16 -19.18 -5.53
C GLY A 64 -5.10 -18.98 -6.61
N ASP A 65 -5.40 -18.12 -7.60
CA ASP A 65 -4.52 -17.83 -8.74
C ASP A 65 -3.46 -16.74 -8.48
N LEU A 66 -3.32 -16.27 -7.24
CA LEU A 66 -2.33 -15.25 -6.90
C LEU A 66 -0.91 -15.82 -6.99
N ASN A 67 -0.02 -15.08 -7.64
CA ASN A 67 1.41 -15.37 -7.67
C ASN A 67 2.05 -14.89 -6.36
N VAL A 68 2.22 -15.80 -5.39
CA VAL A 68 2.72 -15.46 -4.05
C VAL A 68 4.16 -15.87 -3.87
N ARG A 69 4.95 -14.98 -3.30
CA ARG A 69 6.35 -15.23 -2.94
C ARG A 69 6.58 -14.86 -1.48
N MET A 70 7.09 -15.80 -0.71
CA MET A 70 7.43 -15.63 0.70
C MET A 70 8.92 -15.28 0.85
N ILE A 71 9.21 -14.29 1.68
CA ILE A 71 10.57 -13.85 2.01
C ILE A 71 10.72 -13.80 3.52
N SER A 72 11.69 -14.57 4.06
CA SER A 72 11.95 -14.58 5.49
C SER A 72 12.68 -13.30 5.93
N TRP A 73 12.25 -12.74 7.05
CA TRP A 73 12.86 -11.60 7.73
C TRP A 73 13.33 -12.03 9.12
N ASP A 74 14.62 -12.26 9.26
CA ASP A 74 15.29 -12.80 10.47
C ASP A 74 15.78 -11.72 11.45
N LYS A 75 15.44 -10.45 11.19
CA LYS A 75 15.80 -9.31 12.03
C LYS A 75 14.62 -8.87 12.89
N GLU A 76 14.86 -7.89 13.77
CA GLU A 76 13.82 -7.24 14.55
C GLU A 76 12.66 -6.81 13.65
N PRO A 77 11.42 -7.22 13.97
CA PRO A 77 10.25 -6.85 13.17
C PRO A 77 10.05 -5.34 13.10
N ASN A 78 10.08 -4.81 11.87
CA ASN A 78 9.89 -3.39 11.61
C ASN A 78 9.21 -3.23 10.26
N TYR A 79 8.04 -2.60 10.26
CA TYR A 79 7.23 -2.39 9.05
C TYR A 79 8.05 -1.79 7.90
N SER A 80 8.67 -0.63 8.15
CA SER A 80 9.44 0.10 7.14
C SER A 80 10.61 -0.72 6.59
N ALA A 81 11.32 -1.46 7.47
CA ALA A 81 12.44 -2.28 7.06
C ALA A 81 12.00 -3.51 6.24
N GLN A 82 10.88 -4.13 6.60
CA GLN A 82 10.31 -5.26 5.85
C GLN A 82 9.77 -4.80 4.49
N ILE A 83 9.08 -3.65 4.40
CA ILE A 83 8.68 -3.05 3.12
C ILE A 83 9.91 -2.75 2.25
N ASN A 84 10.94 -2.13 2.81
CA ASN A 84 12.17 -1.82 2.08
C ASN A 84 12.85 -3.10 1.53
N HIS A 85 12.82 -4.18 2.29
CA HIS A 85 13.35 -5.47 1.83
C HIS A 85 12.52 -6.03 0.69
N GLY A 86 11.20 -6.11 0.85
CA GLY A 86 10.29 -6.56 -0.22
C GLY A 86 10.40 -5.71 -1.48
N ALA A 87 10.57 -4.39 -1.35
CA ALA A 87 10.73 -3.50 -2.49
C ALA A 87 12.00 -3.77 -3.31
N ARG A 88 13.11 -4.13 -2.66
CA ARG A 88 14.34 -4.54 -3.37
C ARG A 88 14.15 -5.84 -4.15
N GLU A 89 13.41 -6.77 -3.57
CA GLU A 89 13.11 -8.07 -4.14
C GLU A 89 11.99 -8.07 -5.19
N ALA A 90 11.19 -7.02 -5.24
CA ALA A 90 10.09 -6.86 -6.20
C ALA A 90 10.59 -6.92 -7.64
N LYS A 91 9.82 -7.55 -8.54
CA LYS A 91 10.19 -7.73 -9.96
C LYS A 91 9.46 -6.77 -10.90
N SER A 92 8.36 -6.17 -10.45
CA SER A 92 7.52 -5.29 -11.23
C SER A 92 8.08 -3.87 -11.32
N GLU A 93 7.60 -3.11 -12.32
CA GLU A 93 7.89 -1.67 -12.47
C GLU A 93 7.33 -0.87 -11.29
N TRP A 94 6.15 -1.27 -10.81
CA TRP A 94 5.46 -0.62 -9.70
C TRP A 94 5.49 -1.50 -8.46
N ILE A 95 5.43 -0.86 -7.29
CA ILE A 95 5.24 -1.51 -6.00
C ILE A 95 4.08 -0.87 -5.25
N SER A 96 3.42 -1.65 -4.40
CA SER A 96 2.35 -1.17 -3.54
C SER A 96 2.52 -1.70 -2.13
N PHE A 97 2.16 -0.89 -1.13
CA PHE A 97 2.30 -1.24 0.28
C PHE A 97 0.96 -1.68 0.84
N PHE A 98 0.97 -2.82 1.52
CA PHE A 98 -0.22 -3.42 2.06
C PHE A 98 -0.03 -3.76 3.55
N GLU A 99 -1.09 -3.65 4.33
CA GLU A 99 -1.12 -4.00 5.75
C GLU A 99 -2.10 -5.14 5.96
N ILE A 100 -1.81 -6.00 6.96
CA ILE A 100 -2.53 -7.26 7.14
C ILE A 100 -3.99 -7.08 7.58
N ASP A 101 -4.28 -5.97 8.25
CA ASP A 101 -5.59 -5.58 8.79
C ASP A 101 -6.40 -4.69 7.84
N ASP A 102 -5.89 -4.49 6.62
CA ASP A 102 -6.45 -3.60 5.62
C ASP A 102 -7.01 -4.34 4.40
N GLU A 103 -7.73 -3.61 3.55
CA GLU A 103 -8.35 -4.15 2.34
C GLU A 103 -8.17 -3.19 1.15
N TYR A 104 -7.84 -3.72 -0.04
CA TYR A 104 -7.95 -2.96 -1.28
C TYR A 104 -9.38 -2.92 -1.80
N SER A 105 -9.79 -1.79 -2.37
CA SER A 105 -10.96 -1.75 -3.25
C SER A 105 -10.72 -2.62 -4.49
N SER A 106 -11.72 -3.39 -4.90
CA SER A 106 -11.60 -4.33 -6.04
C SER A 106 -11.25 -3.67 -7.38
N ILE A 107 -11.33 -2.35 -7.48
CA ILE A 107 -11.02 -1.58 -8.69
C ILE A 107 -9.71 -0.78 -8.58
N TRP A 108 -8.95 -0.92 -7.48
CA TRP A 108 -7.80 -0.05 -7.23
C TRP A 108 -6.74 -0.14 -8.33
N PHE A 109 -6.23 -1.32 -8.63
CA PHE A 109 -5.20 -1.47 -9.66
C PHE A 109 -5.69 -1.09 -11.06
N LYS A 110 -6.98 -1.28 -11.37
CA LYS A 110 -7.59 -0.76 -12.61
C LYS A 110 -7.57 0.77 -12.67
N ASN A 111 -7.86 1.44 -11.55
CA ASN A 111 -7.78 2.89 -11.48
C ASN A 111 -6.34 3.38 -11.67
N VAL A 112 -5.37 2.75 -11.00
CA VAL A 112 -3.95 3.11 -11.16
C VAL A 112 -3.50 2.93 -12.60
N ASP A 113 -3.83 1.82 -13.25
CA ASP A 113 -3.50 1.59 -14.66
C ASP A 113 -4.07 2.69 -15.57
N MET A 114 -5.31 3.07 -15.35
CA MET A 114 -5.96 4.13 -16.12
C MET A 114 -5.27 5.50 -15.90
N TYR A 115 -4.97 5.84 -14.66
CA TYR A 115 -4.34 7.12 -14.32
C TYR A 115 -2.87 7.16 -14.73
N SER A 116 -2.12 6.06 -14.65
CA SER A 116 -0.73 6.01 -15.10
C SER A 116 -0.60 6.23 -16.61
N LYS A 117 -1.58 5.77 -17.40
CA LYS A 117 -1.66 6.03 -18.84
C LYS A 117 -2.06 7.47 -19.15
N ALA A 118 -2.97 8.05 -18.38
CA ALA A 118 -3.41 9.44 -18.56
C ALA A 118 -2.37 10.47 -18.07
N TYR A 119 -1.57 10.11 -17.08
CA TYR A 119 -0.57 10.97 -16.44
C TYR A 119 0.80 10.25 -16.38
N PRO A 120 1.48 10.03 -17.51
CA PRO A 120 2.67 9.19 -17.61
C PRO A 120 3.88 9.71 -16.81
N ASP A 121 3.90 11.02 -16.51
CA ASP A 121 4.95 11.65 -15.69
C ASP A 121 4.74 11.43 -14.18
N THR A 122 3.59 10.87 -13.77
CA THR A 122 3.30 10.61 -12.37
C THR A 122 3.97 9.30 -11.95
N GLN A 123 4.71 9.35 -10.84
CA GLN A 123 5.45 8.21 -10.34
C GLN A 123 4.87 7.64 -9.04
N VAL A 124 3.89 8.32 -8.45
CA VAL A 124 3.25 7.91 -7.21
C VAL A 124 1.75 8.18 -7.28
N PHE A 125 0.95 7.16 -6.96
CA PHE A 125 -0.49 7.26 -6.85
C PHE A 125 -0.95 6.90 -5.45
N LEU A 126 -1.74 7.78 -4.84
CA LEU A 126 -2.40 7.56 -3.56
C LEU A 126 -3.89 7.29 -3.77
N PRO A 127 -4.49 6.32 -3.07
CA PRO A 127 -5.93 6.17 -3.01
C PRO A 127 -6.55 7.21 -2.08
N ILE A 128 -7.84 7.50 -2.22
CA ILE A 128 -8.63 7.91 -1.05
C ILE A 128 -8.75 6.68 -0.17
N VAL A 129 -8.36 6.84 1.10
CA VAL A 129 -8.44 5.78 2.11
C VAL A 129 -9.68 6.00 2.97
N VAL A 130 -10.46 4.96 3.16
CA VAL A 130 -11.53 4.91 4.17
C VAL A 130 -10.94 4.42 5.46
N ASP A 131 -10.99 5.22 6.51
CA ASP A 131 -10.56 4.82 7.84
C ASP A 131 -11.75 4.25 8.61
N THR A 132 -11.55 3.08 9.24
CA THR A 132 -12.53 2.42 10.10
C THR A 132 -11.93 2.10 11.46
N ASP A 133 -12.77 2.02 12.50
CA ASP A 133 -12.36 1.49 13.79
C ASP A 133 -12.29 -0.07 13.77
N ALA A 134 -11.86 -0.66 14.88
CA ALA A 134 -11.73 -2.11 15.04
C ALA A 134 -13.07 -2.87 14.88
N GLN A 135 -14.20 -2.19 15.00
CA GLN A 135 -15.53 -2.72 14.76
C GLN A 135 -16.01 -2.54 13.31
N GLY A 136 -15.17 -1.96 12.46
CA GLY A 136 -15.49 -1.66 11.05
C GLY A 136 -16.39 -0.43 10.85
N LYS A 137 -16.60 0.38 11.89
CA LYS A 137 -17.38 1.61 11.79
C LYS A 137 -16.54 2.70 11.14
N PHE A 138 -17.13 3.44 10.21
CA PHE A 138 -16.51 4.56 9.54
C PHE A 138 -16.00 5.61 10.52
N ALA A 139 -14.72 6.00 10.38
CA ALA A 139 -14.05 7.00 11.19
C ALA A 139 -13.71 8.27 10.40
N GLY A 140 -13.38 8.14 9.11
CA GLY A 140 -13.01 9.27 8.28
C GLY A 140 -12.45 8.86 6.93
N PHE A 141 -11.89 9.86 6.24
CA PHE A 141 -11.12 9.67 5.02
C PHE A 141 -9.73 10.29 5.18
N THR A 142 -8.74 9.72 4.48
CA THR A 142 -7.44 10.33 4.27
C THR A 142 -7.11 10.42 2.78
N ASN A 143 -6.11 11.20 2.42
CA ASN A 143 -5.71 11.51 1.05
C ASN A 143 -6.77 12.26 0.22
N GLU A 144 -7.79 12.86 0.85
CA GLU A 144 -8.90 13.53 0.18
C GLU A 144 -8.80 15.06 0.12
N ALA A 145 -7.91 15.67 0.91
CA ALA A 145 -7.90 17.12 1.16
C ALA A 145 -7.88 17.99 -0.11
N THR A 146 -7.26 17.49 -1.18
CA THR A 146 -7.17 18.18 -2.47
C THR A 146 -8.47 18.15 -3.27
N PHE A 147 -9.47 17.38 -2.85
CA PHE A 147 -10.75 17.23 -3.58
C PHE A 147 -11.91 18.02 -2.97
N ALA A 148 -11.76 18.51 -1.75
CA ALA A 148 -12.82 19.18 -1.01
C ALA A 148 -13.27 20.51 -1.64
N ALA A 149 -12.47 21.11 -2.54
CA ALA A 149 -12.68 22.46 -3.05
C ALA A 149 -12.84 22.60 -4.58
N ASN A 150 -13.33 21.62 -5.31
CA ASN A 150 -13.41 21.54 -6.78
C ASN A 150 -12.24 20.78 -7.41
N PHE A 151 -12.44 19.49 -7.57
CA PHE A 151 -11.43 18.60 -8.15
C PHE A 151 -11.12 18.98 -9.60
N THR A 152 -9.86 19.34 -9.84
CA THR A 152 -9.24 19.24 -11.16
C THR A 152 -8.10 18.24 -11.10
N PRO A 153 -7.66 17.65 -12.23
CA PRO A 153 -6.50 16.75 -12.23
C PRO A 153 -5.25 17.38 -11.60
N GLU A 154 -5.05 18.67 -11.79
CA GLU A 154 -3.93 19.43 -11.23
C GLU A 154 -4.01 19.52 -9.71
N MET A 155 -5.20 19.63 -9.14
CA MET A 155 -5.41 19.66 -7.69
C MET A 155 -5.18 18.29 -7.03
N GLY A 156 -5.20 17.19 -7.81
CA GLY A 156 -4.80 15.87 -7.35
C GLY A 156 -3.29 15.71 -7.16
N ILE A 157 -2.48 16.66 -7.69
CA ILE A 157 -1.01 16.61 -7.58
C ILE A 157 -0.59 17.22 -6.25
N LEU A 158 0.14 16.45 -5.45
CA LEU A 158 0.67 16.91 -4.19
C LEU A 158 1.97 17.70 -4.40
N THR A 159 2.07 18.83 -3.73
CA THR A 159 3.28 19.64 -3.61
C THR A 159 3.72 19.72 -2.14
N ASN A 160 4.91 20.26 -1.88
CA ASN A 160 5.34 20.54 -0.51
C ASN A 160 4.38 21.48 0.21
N GLU A 161 3.85 22.49 -0.49
CA GLU A 161 2.87 23.43 0.05
C GLU A 161 1.58 22.70 0.41
N THR A 162 1.04 21.86 -0.48
CA THR A 162 -0.14 21.05 -0.19
C THR A 162 0.06 20.17 1.05
N LEU A 163 1.20 19.51 1.16
CA LEU A 163 1.52 18.65 2.30
C LEU A 163 1.73 19.46 3.60
N HIS A 164 2.23 20.69 3.51
CA HIS A 164 2.38 21.56 4.66
C HIS A 164 1.02 22.06 5.17
N ASP A 165 0.12 22.45 4.26
CA ASP A 165 -1.18 22.99 4.61
C ASP A 165 -2.19 21.91 5.04
N TYR A 166 -2.05 20.69 4.47
CA TYR A 166 -2.93 19.56 4.75
C TYR A 166 -2.11 18.33 5.13
N GLN A 167 -2.12 17.99 6.40
CA GLN A 167 -1.31 16.88 6.92
C GLN A 167 -2.04 15.54 6.90
N ASN A 168 -3.23 15.46 6.30
CA ASN A 168 -4.06 14.26 6.27
C ASN A 168 -3.70 13.35 5.07
N PHE A 169 -2.40 13.02 4.94
CA PHE A 169 -1.91 12.12 3.91
C PHE A 169 -1.18 10.93 4.53
N GLN A 170 -1.44 9.75 3.97
CA GLN A 170 -0.80 8.50 4.36
C GLN A 170 -0.42 7.67 3.12
N THR A 171 0.45 6.69 3.34
CA THR A 171 0.99 5.83 2.28
C THR A 171 0.29 4.46 2.18
N SER A 172 -0.77 4.23 2.96
CA SER A 172 -1.55 3.00 2.90
C SER A 172 -2.19 2.84 1.52
N GLY A 173 -1.97 1.69 0.88
CA GLY A 173 -2.43 1.42 -0.48
C GLY A 173 -1.72 2.20 -1.60
N MET A 174 -0.67 2.97 -1.27
CA MET A 174 0.13 3.71 -2.25
C MET A 174 0.70 2.78 -3.32
N VAL A 175 0.67 3.23 -4.58
CA VAL A 175 1.39 2.62 -5.68
C VAL A 175 2.47 3.59 -6.16
N ILE A 176 3.71 3.13 -6.19
CA ILE A 176 4.88 3.94 -6.53
C ILE A 176 5.77 3.22 -7.55
N LYS A 177 6.38 3.93 -8.48
CA LYS A 177 7.45 3.37 -9.31
C LYS A 177 8.56 2.84 -8.41
N LYS A 178 8.96 1.57 -8.62
CA LYS A 178 10.02 0.94 -7.83
C LYS A 178 11.31 1.77 -7.86
N SER A 179 11.71 2.29 -9.02
CA SER A 179 12.87 3.17 -9.16
C SER A 179 12.77 4.39 -8.26
N ALA A 180 11.64 5.11 -8.26
CA ALA A 180 11.45 6.28 -7.42
C ALA A 180 11.57 5.94 -5.92
N PHE A 181 11.02 4.80 -5.48
CA PHE A 181 11.14 4.39 -4.08
C PHE A 181 12.58 4.03 -3.67
N LEU A 182 13.32 3.36 -4.56
CA LEU A 182 14.71 2.96 -4.31
C LEU A 182 15.66 4.16 -4.36
N ASP A 183 15.56 5.00 -5.39
CA ASP A 183 16.50 6.08 -5.68
C ASP A 183 16.38 7.23 -4.66
N PHE A 184 15.15 7.49 -4.20
CA PHE A 184 14.88 8.51 -3.18
C PHE A 184 14.94 7.99 -1.75
N GLY A 185 15.49 6.80 -1.52
CA GLY A 185 16.03 6.36 -0.24
C GLY A 185 15.06 5.59 0.65
N LEU A 186 13.99 5.00 0.10
CA LEU A 186 13.12 4.05 0.81
C LEU A 186 12.40 4.67 2.02
N PHE A 187 11.70 3.89 2.82
CA PHE A 187 11.30 4.30 4.17
C PHE A 187 12.51 4.37 5.10
N LYS A 188 12.49 5.30 6.03
CA LYS A 188 13.52 5.40 7.10
C LYS A 188 13.02 4.65 8.34
N PRO A 189 13.60 3.49 8.70
CA PRO A 189 13.10 2.67 9.81
C PRO A 189 13.17 3.34 11.19
N SER A 190 13.94 4.42 11.32
CA SER A 190 14.02 5.24 12.55
C SER A 190 12.76 6.06 12.81
N PHE A 191 11.97 6.36 11.78
CA PHE A 191 10.67 7.02 11.93
C PHE A 191 9.60 5.96 12.21
N LYS A 192 9.04 5.96 13.43
CA LYS A 192 8.07 4.93 13.83
C LYS A 192 6.64 5.25 13.40
N LEU A 193 6.25 6.52 13.38
CA LEU A 193 4.88 6.96 13.11
C LEU A 193 4.75 7.81 11.85
N THR A 194 5.76 8.62 11.54
CA THR A 194 5.69 9.62 10.46
C THR A 194 6.45 9.21 9.20
N PHE A 195 6.86 7.94 9.08
CA PHE A 195 7.67 7.44 7.96
C PHE A 195 7.01 7.67 6.59
N GLY A 196 5.69 7.51 6.51
CA GLY A 196 4.95 7.72 5.26
C GLY A 196 4.90 9.18 4.87
N TYR A 197 4.61 10.07 5.82
CA TYR A 197 4.57 11.49 5.58
C TYR A 197 5.97 12.05 5.24
N GLU A 198 7.01 11.58 5.92
CA GLU A 198 8.41 11.92 5.59
C GLU A 198 8.77 11.52 4.16
N LEU A 199 8.34 10.33 3.73
CA LEU A 199 8.56 9.89 2.35
C LEU A 199 7.86 10.82 1.35
N LEU A 200 6.60 11.18 1.57
CA LEU A 200 5.86 12.08 0.67
C LEU A 200 6.53 13.46 0.56
N LEU A 201 6.95 14.05 1.67
CA LEU A 201 7.70 15.31 1.68
C LEU A 201 9.01 15.20 0.89
N ARG A 202 9.76 14.12 1.07
CA ARG A 202 11.03 13.90 0.39
C ARG A 202 10.83 13.68 -1.11
N LEU A 203 9.81 12.96 -1.52
CA LEU A 203 9.48 12.74 -2.93
C LEU A 203 9.08 14.06 -3.60
N THR A 204 8.16 14.81 -3.02
CA THR A 204 7.69 16.09 -3.60
C THR A 204 8.80 17.16 -3.60
N HIS A 205 9.67 17.18 -2.57
CA HIS A 205 10.86 18.07 -2.55
C HIS A 205 11.82 17.77 -3.71
N ASN A 206 11.93 16.51 -4.11
CA ASN A 206 12.77 16.10 -5.24
C ASN A 206 12.00 16.07 -6.58
N SER A 207 10.91 16.82 -6.67
CA SER A 207 10.10 16.96 -7.89
C SER A 207 9.52 15.63 -8.42
N ILE A 208 9.41 14.63 -7.57
CA ILE A 208 8.67 13.40 -7.91
C ILE A 208 7.18 13.71 -7.88
N ARG A 209 6.53 13.48 -9.01
CA ARG A 209 5.11 13.76 -9.14
C ARG A 209 4.28 12.72 -8.40
N VAL A 210 3.59 13.19 -7.36
CA VAL A 210 2.68 12.41 -6.51
C VAL A 210 1.25 12.85 -6.80
N MET A 211 0.34 11.91 -7.08
CA MET A 211 -1.05 12.20 -7.36
C MET A 211 -1.97 11.39 -6.44
N SER A 212 -2.94 12.06 -5.82
CA SER A 212 -4.06 11.40 -5.18
C SER A 212 -5.16 11.16 -6.21
N ILE A 213 -5.53 9.90 -6.45
CA ILE A 213 -6.63 9.52 -7.35
C ILE A 213 -7.95 9.72 -6.59
N PRO A 214 -8.96 10.46 -7.15
CA PRO A 214 -10.24 10.74 -6.48
C PRO A 214 -11.17 9.52 -6.48
N ARG A 215 -10.66 8.41 -5.99
CA ARG A 215 -11.38 7.13 -5.87
C ARG A 215 -10.98 6.45 -4.58
N ILE A 216 -11.95 5.89 -3.90
CA ILE A 216 -11.69 5.01 -2.76
C ILE A 216 -10.96 3.78 -3.31
N GLY A 217 -9.70 3.63 -2.93
CA GLY A 217 -8.83 2.53 -3.36
C GLY A 217 -8.42 1.61 -2.21
N TYR A 218 -8.59 2.07 -0.97
CA TYR A 218 -8.08 1.36 0.20
C TYR A 218 -8.98 1.58 1.41
N LYS A 219 -9.09 0.57 2.26
CA LYS A 219 -9.74 0.61 3.55
C LYS A 219 -8.70 0.31 4.61
N HIS A 220 -8.47 1.26 5.49
CA HIS A 220 -7.59 1.11 6.65
C HIS A 220 -8.40 0.83 7.90
N THR A 221 -8.01 -0.22 8.64
CA THR A 221 -8.66 -0.60 9.90
C THR A 221 -7.78 -0.18 11.07
N ASN A 222 -8.21 0.81 11.82
CA ASN A 222 -7.49 1.26 12.99
C ASN A 222 -7.78 0.34 14.19
N LEU A 223 -6.85 -0.59 14.45
CA LEU A 223 -6.93 -1.53 15.59
C LEU A 223 -6.48 -0.93 16.91
N ARG A 224 -6.00 0.30 16.91
CA ARG A 224 -5.60 0.96 18.15
C ARG A 224 -6.87 1.45 18.85
N ASP A 225 -7.18 0.83 19.99
CA ASP A 225 -8.12 1.42 20.93
C ASP A 225 -7.61 2.84 21.21
N GLY A 226 -8.50 3.82 21.01
CA GLY A 226 -8.15 5.23 21.16
C GLY A 226 -7.66 5.48 22.59
N SER A 227 -6.36 5.50 22.74
CA SER A 227 -5.63 5.90 23.93
C SER A 227 -4.88 7.18 23.64
#